data_eee2ed7146a01c6a14f3394c569dea12
#
_entry.id   eee2ed7146a01c6a14f3394c569dea12
#
_cell.length_a   1.000
_cell.length_b   1.000
_cell.length_c   1.000
_cell.angle_alpha   90.00
_cell.angle_beta   90.00
_cell.angle_gamma   90.00
#
_symmetry.space_group_name_H-M   'P 1'
#
loop_
_entity.id
_entity.type
_entity.pdbx_description
1 polymer ?
#
loop_
_entity_poly.entity_id
_entity_poly.type
_entity_poly.pdbx_seq_one_letter_code
_entity_poly.pdbx_strand_id
1 'polypeptide(L)'
;MLLAIEICLIAIATALAYIAPELGTNWFEKWERQFAILARRRALAVFSIGLLALALRAALLPILPVPEPAIHDEFSHLLLADTLAHGRMANPTHPMWIHFETFHVNQKPAYASMYYPGQGLFLAAGQVFGGHPFWGVWLGVGLMCAAICWMLQGWLPPGWALLGGFLAVMRLALFSYWANTYYGGAVAAIGGALVLGALPRIKRKQRVHDAIVMAVGLALLANTRAYESLFFCVPIAGALLLWMTGKNGPAPPLSLRRIVLPLGLTLIIAFSGMGYYFWRVTGSPFRIPYQVNIAAYHLVYFPWQKLAAPADYHHEVMREFYQGAPVVGQYNLAHRHPFGTLFLKPVPFWLFYFGPLLTLPFLAWLAIRSRGRFRCPVSRKSRFLLLVCGSTFVGLALPIYLPPAHYAAALTAAVFVLVLQAMRSMRLWRPDGRPAGKFLVRAVPVICFALLPLRAAAPLLHIPLPPTVAHTWYSTDFHNLDRARVLAQLRAEPGRHLAIVRYRPDHEILEEWVYNEADIDGSSVVWARDMGAAKNQELIDYYKDRRLWLVEPDEKPVRVTPYAPDVSSAGPV
;
A
#
# COMPACT_ATOMS: atom_id res chain seq x y z
N MET A 1 -11.96 -3.83 -19.72
CA MET A 1 -13.43 -4.06 -19.81
C MET A 1 -14.19 -3.50 -18.60
N LEU A 2 -13.82 -3.81 -17.33
CA LEU A 2 -14.52 -3.26 -16.16
C LEU A 2 -14.58 -1.72 -16.13
N LEU A 3 -13.52 -1.02 -16.54
CA LEU A 3 -13.52 0.44 -16.67
C LEU A 3 -14.58 0.93 -17.67
N ALA A 4 -14.73 0.25 -18.80
CA ALA A 4 -15.75 0.59 -19.80
C ALA A 4 -17.16 0.34 -19.26
N ILE A 5 -17.38 -0.75 -18.52
CA ILE A 5 -18.65 -1.03 -17.84
C ILE A 5 -18.96 0.05 -16.80
N GLU A 6 -17.97 0.46 -15.99
CA GLU A 6 -18.12 1.56 -15.04
C GLU A 6 -18.58 2.86 -15.75
N ILE A 7 -17.95 3.20 -16.88
CA ILE A 7 -18.31 4.38 -17.69
C ILE A 7 -19.74 4.24 -18.25
N CYS A 8 -20.11 3.05 -18.78
CA CYS A 8 -21.48 2.81 -19.26
C CYS A 8 -22.52 2.96 -18.15
N LEU A 9 -22.27 2.41 -16.96
CA LEU A 9 -23.16 2.56 -15.81
C LEU A 9 -23.31 4.03 -15.37
N ILE A 10 -22.23 4.81 -15.42
CA ILE A 10 -22.27 6.25 -15.15
C ILE A 10 -23.11 6.97 -16.21
N ALA A 11 -22.93 6.65 -17.48
CA ALA A 11 -23.70 7.24 -18.57
C ALA A 11 -25.20 6.94 -18.42
N ILE A 12 -25.55 5.67 -18.13
CA ILE A 12 -26.95 5.26 -17.87
C ILE A 12 -27.50 6.00 -16.65
N ALA A 13 -26.76 6.04 -15.54
CA ALA A 13 -27.19 6.76 -14.34
C ALA A 13 -27.38 8.27 -14.60
N THR A 14 -26.51 8.85 -15.44
CA THR A 14 -26.63 10.26 -15.82
C THR A 14 -27.87 10.50 -16.68
N ALA A 15 -28.15 9.65 -17.68
CA ALA A 15 -29.37 9.72 -18.47
C ALA A 15 -30.63 9.57 -17.62
N LEU A 16 -30.66 8.57 -16.72
CA LEU A 16 -31.79 8.35 -15.79
C LEU A 16 -31.99 9.53 -14.84
N ALA A 17 -30.92 10.22 -14.43
CA ALA A 17 -31.00 11.40 -13.59
C ALA A 17 -31.75 12.56 -14.28
N TYR A 18 -31.76 12.63 -15.60
CA TYR A 18 -32.53 13.60 -16.38
C TYR A 18 -33.96 13.12 -16.70
N ILE A 19 -34.12 11.83 -17.06
CA ILE A 19 -35.37 11.25 -17.52
C ILE A 19 -36.29 10.94 -16.32
N ALA A 20 -35.76 10.26 -15.30
CA ALA A 20 -36.52 9.73 -14.18
C ALA A 20 -35.80 9.96 -12.83
N PRO A 21 -35.54 11.23 -12.40
CA PRO A 21 -34.74 11.54 -11.22
C PRO A 21 -35.35 11.07 -9.89
N GLU A 22 -36.64 10.71 -9.89
CA GLU A 22 -37.37 10.24 -8.71
C GLU A 22 -37.40 8.70 -8.60
N LEU A 23 -36.83 7.99 -9.58
CA LEU A 23 -36.81 6.52 -9.61
C LEU A 23 -36.22 5.98 -8.31
N GLY A 24 -36.96 5.07 -7.63
CA GLY A 24 -36.53 4.43 -6.41
C GLY A 24 -36.46 5.32 -5.16
N THR A 25 -36.96 6.57 -5.21
CA THR A 25 -36.84 7.53 -4.11
C THR A 25 -37.39 7.00 -2.79
N ASN A 26 -38.59 6.35 -2.77
CA ASN A 26 -39.21 5.82 -1.54
C ASN A 26 -38.33 4.70 -0.92
N TRP A 27 -37.73 3.85 -1.74
CA TRP A 27 -36.85 2.78 -1.29
C TRP A 27 -35.56 3.37 -0.70
N PHE A 28 -34.93 4.31 -1.39
CA PHE A 28 -33.73 4.98 -0.89
C PHE A 28 -33.99 5.74 0.41
N GLU A 29 -35.12 6.42 0.56
CA GLU A 29 -35.46 7.15 1.79
C GLU A 29 -35.65 6.24 3.00
N LYS A 30 -36.16 5.02 2.78
CA LYS A 30 -36.24 3.99 3.83
C LYS A 30 -34.83 3.59 4.28
N TRP A 31 -33.92 3.29 3.33
CA TRP A 31 -32.54 2.91 3.65
C TRP A 31 -31.74 4.07 4.25
N GLU A 32 -31.89 5.28 3.73
CA GLU A 32 -31.22 6.48 4.26
C GLU A 32 -31.62 6.74 5.72
N ARG A 33 -32.87 6.44 6.13
CA ARG A 33 -33.33 6.54 7.52
C ARG A 33 -32.60 5.55 8.42
N GLN A 34 -32.53 4.27 8.05
CA GLN A 34 -31.81 3.26 8.81
C GLN A 34 -30.31 3.57 8.91
N PHE A 35 -29.74 3.97 7.79
CA PHE A 35 -28.35 4.41 7.72
C PHE A 35 -28.05 5.61 8.63
N ALA A 36 -28.98 6.56 8.72
CA ALA A 36 -28.87 7.71 9.60
C ALA A 36 -28.92 7.34 11.09
N ILE A 37 -29.67 6.30 11.47
CA ILE A 37 -29.72 5.79 12.85
C ILE A 37 -28.33 5.26 13.25
N LEU A 38 -27.73 4.41 12.42
CA LEU A 38 -26.37 3.89 12.64
C LEU A 38 -25.33 5.03 12.67
N ALA A 39 -25.42 5.97 11.72
CA ALA A 39 -24.47 7.08 11.61
C ALA A 39 -24.42 7.98 12.85
N ARG A 40 -25.56 8.16 13.55
CA ARG A 40 -25.63 8.93 14.80
C ARG A 40 -24.86 8.26 15.94
N ARG A 41 -24.76 6.93 15.96
CA ARG A 41 -23.99 6.12 16.93
C ARG A 41 -22.53 6.01 16.48
N ARG A 42 -21.76 7.09 16.68
CA ARG A 42 -20.43 7.28 16.08
C ARG A 42 -19.46 6.12 16.28
N ALA A 43 -19.34 5.59 17.50
CA ALA A 43 -18.46 4.46 17.79
C ALA A 43 -18.92 3.19 17.06
N LEU A 44 -20.22 2.90 17.13
CA LEU A 44 -20.81 1.76 16.44
C LEU A 44 -20.63 1.84 14.92
N ALA A 45 -20.78 3.02 14.32
CA ALA A 45 -20.56 3.24 12.90
C ALA A 45 -19.11 2.92 12.49
N VAL A 46 -18.11 3.36 13.28
CA VAL A 46 -16.70 3.04 13.04
C VAL A 46 -16.45 1.54 13.16
N PHE A 47 -16.93 0.93 14.23
CA PHE A 47 -16.81 -0.52 14.45
C PHE A 47 -17.47 -1.33 13.32
N SER A 48 -18.71 -0.97 12.94
CA SER A 48 -19.44 -1.65 11.87
C SER A 48 -18.73 -1.57 10.52
N ILE A 49 -18.09 -0.45 10.19
CA ILE A 49 -17.32 -0.31 8.94
C ILE A 49 -16.08 -1.22 8.96
N GLY A 50 -15.33 -1.26 10.05
CA GLY A 50 -14.19 -2.17 10.18
C GLY A 50 -14.62 -3.63 10.08
N LEU A 51 -15.66 -4.02 10.84
CA LEU A 51 -16.19 -5.38 10.81
C LEU A 51 -16.72 -5.77 9.43
N LEU A 52 -17.41 -4.85 8.74
CA LEU A 52 -17.90 -5.08 7.38
C LEU A 52 -16.75 -5.37 6.40
N ALA A 53 -15.66 -4.61 6.47
CA ALA A 53 -14.48 -4.84 5.65
C ALA A 53 -13.89 -6.24 5.91
N LEU A 54 -13.73 -6.61 7.18
CA LEU A 54 -13.22 -7.92 7.57
C LEU A 54 -14.15 -9.06 7.11
N ALA A 55 -15.45 -8.94 7.39
CA ALA A 55 -16.42 -9.96 7.05
C ALA A 55 -16.54 -10.19 5.53
N LEU A 56 -16.60 -9.10 4.74
CA LEU A 56 -16.71 -9.22 3.28
C LEU A 56 -15.43 -9.80 2.67
N ARG A 57 -14.22 -9.38 3.12
CA ARG A 57 -12.99 -9.98 2.60
C ARG A 57 -12.85 -11.45 3.00
N ALA A 58 -13.27 -11.83 4.21
CA ALA A 58 -13.32 -13.24 4.63
C ALA A 58 -14.31 -14.05 3.79
N ALA A 59 -15.49 -13.51 3.51
CA ALA A 59 -16.48 -14.16 2.65
C ALA A 59 -15.99 -14.36 1.20
N LEU A 60 -15.00 -13.58 0.75
CA LEU A 60 -14.40 -13.73 -0.57
C LEU A 60 -13.27 -14.77 -0.62
N LEU A 61 -12.80 -15.33 0.49
CA LEU A 61 -11.70 -16.32 0.49
C LEU A 61 -11.90 -17.52 -0.44
N PRO A 62 -13.12 -18.08 -0.63
CA PRO A 62 -13.33 -19.16 -1.58
C PRO A 62 -13.12 -18.77 -3.05
N ILE A 63 -13.28 -17.48 -3.39
CA ILE A 63 -13.16 -16.94 -4.77
C ILE A 63 -11.81 -16.24 -4.95
N LEU A 64 -11.34 -15.58 -3.91
CA LEU A 64 -10.09 -14.83 -3.85
C LEU A 64 -9.30 -15.35 -2.64
N PRO A 65 -8.51 -16.42 -2.80
CA PRO A 65 -7.78 -17.07 -1.72
C PRO A 65 -6.72 -16.16 -1.10
N VAL A 66 -6.01 -16.67 -0.12
CA VAL A 66 -4.82 -16.01 0.45
C VAL A 66 -3.81 -15.80 -0.68
N PRO A 67 -3.31 -14.57 -0.87
CA PRO A 67 -2.41 -14.27 -1.98
C PRO A 67 -1.03 -14.93 -1.78
N GLU A 68 -0.46 -15.44 -2.86
CA GLU A 68 0.93 -15.83 -2.90
C GLU A 68 1.80 -14.62 -3.23
N PRO A 69 2.98 -14.45 -2.60
CA PRO A 69 3.87 -13.35 -2.91
C PRO A 69 4.45 -13.50 -4.33
N ALA A 70 4.54 -12.40 -5.06
CA ALA A 70 5.01 -12.38 -6.43
C ALA A 70 6.21 -11.45 -6.66
N ILE A 71 6.23 -10.28 -6.01
CA ILE A 71 7.25 -9.28 -6.27
C ILE A 71 8.19 -9.11 -5.07
N HIS A 72 9.37 -8.59 -5.36
CA HIS A 72 10.45 -8.39 -4.39
C HIS A 72 10.05 -7.60 -3.14
N ASP A 73 9.15 -6.61 -3.26
CA ASP A 73 8.62 -5.87 -2.10
C ASP A 73 7.91 -6.79 -1.10
N GLU A 74 7.11 -7.73 -1.59
CA GLU A 74 6.34 -8.66 -0.74
C GLU A 74 7.27 -9.59 0.03
N PHE A 75 8.23 -10.19 -0.66
CA PHE A 75 9.19 -11.09 -0.02
C PHE A 75 10.04 -10.39 1.03
N SER A 76 10.45 -9.15 0.77
CA SER A 76 11.19 -8.36 1.74
C SER A 76 10.34 -8.02 2.99
N HIS A 77 9.06 -7.68 2.81
CA HIS A 77 8.14 -7.48 3.93
C HIS A 77 7.83 -8.78 4.68
N LEU A 78 7.73 -9.91 3.98
CA LEU A 78 7.54 -11.24 4.61
C LEU A 78 8.75 -11.67 5.41
N LEU A 79 9.98 -11.45 4.91
CA LEU A 79 11.21 -11.66 5.68
C LEU A 79 11.20 -10.83 6.98
N LEU A 80 10.79 -9.56 6.89
CA LEU A 80 10.67 -8.70 8.07
C LEU A 80 9.63 -9.25 9.05
N ALA A 81 8.48 -9.68 8.54
CA ALA A 81 7.41 -10.25 9.35
C ALA A 81 7.88 -11.52 10.07
N ASP A 82 8.54 -12.42 9.37
CA ASP A 82 9.06 -13.66 9.90
C ASP A 82 10.15 -13.41 10.96
N THR A 83 11.06 -12.47 10.69
CA THR A 83 12.08 -12.04 11.67
C THR A 83 11.43 -11.54 12.97
N LEU A 84 10.42 -10.67 12.86
CA LEU A 84 9.71 -10.09 14.01
C LEU A 84 8.84 -11.13 14.74
N ALA A 85 8.18 -12.04 14.01
CA ALA A 85 7.36 -13.10 14.59
C ALA A 85 8.17 -14.06 15.47
N HIS A 86 9.47 -14.24 15.15
CA HIS A 86 10.41 -15.01 15.96
C HIS A 86 11.10 -14.15 17.05
N GLY A 87 10.60 -12.96 17.37
CA GLY A 87 11.14 -12.08 18.42
C GLY A 87 12.50 -11.45 18.08
N ARG A 88 12.91 -11.46 16.81
CA ARG A 88 14.17 -10.88 16.35
C ARG A 88 13.93 -9.57 15.62
N MET A 89 14.92 -8.69 15.59
CA MET A 89 14.90 -7.44 14.80
C MET A 89 15.71 -7.54 13.51
N ALA A 90 16.66 -8.45 13.48
CA ALA A 90 17.53 -8.75 12.35
C ALA A 90 18.06 -10.17 12.49
N ASN A 91 18.53 -10.76 11.41
CA ASN A 91 19.16 -12.07 11.40
C ASN A 91 20.67 -11.94 11.12
N PRO A 92 21.51 -12.87 11.56
CA PRO A 92 22.94 -12.84 11.24
C PRO A 92 23.15 -12.96 9.72
N THR A 93 24.21 -12.34 9.21
CA THR A 93 24.67 -12.57 7.84
C THR A 93 25.02 -14.04 7.67
N HIS A 94 24.44 -14.69 6.67
CA HIS A 94 24.71 -16.08 6.38
C HIS A 94 26.11 -16.27 5.77
N PRO A 95 26.88 -17.34 6.09
CA PRO A 95 28.18 -17.58 5.47
C PRO A 95 28.12 -17.63 3.93
N MET A 96 27.10 -18.29 3.40
CA MET A 96 26.85 -18.41 1.94
C MET A 96 25.95 -17.29 1.39
N TRP A 97 25.97 -16.08 1.99
CA TRP A 97 25.07 -14.98 1.68
C TRP A 97 25.01 -14.58 0.19
N ILE A 98 26.10 -14.75 -0.56
CA ILE A 98 26.17 -14.43 -1.98
C ILE A 98 25.14 -15.25 -2.78
N HIS A 99 24.96 -16.55 -2.44
CA HIS A 99 23.95 -17.40 -3.08
C HIS A 99 22.51 -16.95 -2.78
N PHE A 100 22.29 -16.17 -1.72
CA PHE A 100 20.98 -15.69 -1.26
C PHE A 100 20.75 -14.21 -1.52
N GLU A 101 21.69 -13.56 -2.21
CA GLU A 101 21.59 -12.14 -2.54
C GLU A 101 20.37 -11.90 -3.45
N THR A 102 19.51 -10.95 -3.06
CA THR A 102 18.26 -10.68 -3.75
C THR A 102 17.81 -9.23 -3.55
N PHE A 103 16.79 -8.81 -4.31
CA PHE A 103 16.30 -7.43 -4.30
C PHE A 103 15.69 -7.07 -2.96
N HIS A 104 15.92 -5.81 -2.54
CA HIS A 104 15.32 -5.19 -1.37
C HIS A 104 15.60 -5.92 -0.04
N VAL A 105 16.61 -6.78 -0.01
CA VAL A 105 17.11 -7.48 1.17
C VAL A 105 18.56 -7.11 1.41
N ASN A 106 18.88 -6.67 2.61
CA ASN A 106 20.25 -6.42 3.05
C ASN A 106 20.86 -7.74 3.52
N GLN A 107 22.01 -8.12 2.97
CA GLN A 107 22.77 -9.30 3.42
C GLN A 107 23.78 -8.94 4.51
N LYS A 108 24.31 -7.69 4.49
CA LYS A 108 25.27 -7.15 5.44
C LYS A 108 24.82 -5.74 5.90
N PRO A 109 25.09 -5.35 7.16
CA PRO A 109 25.76 -6.10 8.24
C PRO A 109 24.87 -7.16 8.87
N ALA A 110 23.60 -7.26 8.47
CA ALA A 110 22.62 -8.24 8.92
C ALA A 110 21.74 -8.70 7.75
N TYR A 111 21.29 -9.94 7.78
CA TYR A 111 20.26 -10.44 6.87
C TYR A 111 18.90 -9.89 7.31
N ALA A 112 18.40 -8.91 6.59
CA ALA A 112 17.20 -8.16 6.96
C ALA A 112 16.57 -7.45 5.76
N SER A 113 15.27 -7.16 5.88
CA SER A 113 14.55 -6.29 4.94
C SER A 113 15.17 -4.88 4.88
N MET A 114 15.14 -4.24 3.73
CA MET A 114 15.49 -2.82 3.62
C MET A 114 14.38 -1.88 4.11
N TYR A 115 13.18 -2.39 4.38
CA TYR A 115 12.00 -1.58 4.71
C TYR A 115 11.91 -1.17 6.18
N TYR A 116 11.13 -0.12 6.43
CA TYR A 116 10.72 0.28 7.76
C TYR A 116 9.82 -0.76 8.43
N PRO A 117 9.81 -0.88 9.77
CA PRO A 117 9.16 -1.99 10.46
C PRO A 117 7.62 -1.95 10.49
N GLY A 118 6.98 -0.84 10.14
CA GLY A 118 5.54 -0.66 10.35
C GLY A 118 4.66 -1.69 9.65
N GLN A 119 4.89 -1.95 8.34
CA GLN A 119 4.15 -2.98 7.61
C GLN A 119 4.48 -4.38 8.15
N GLY A 120 5.77 -4.67 8.37
CA GLY A 120 6.22 -5.96 8.91
C GLY A 120 5.62 -6.29 10.28
N LEU A 121 5.42 -5.30 11.16
CA LEU A 121 4.76 -5.49 12.47
C LEU A 121 3.31 -5.98 12.33
N PHE A 122 2.55 -5.45 11.38
CA PHE A 122 1.19 -5.93 11.10
C PHE A 122 1.20 -7.36 10.57
N LEU A 123 2.10 -7.65 9.64
CA LEU A 123 2.26 -9.00 9.08
C LEU A 123 2.72 -10.00 10.14
N ALA A 124 3.68 -9.63 10.99
CA ALA A 124 4.15 -10.45 12.11
C ALA A 124 3.04 -10.73 13.11
N ALA A 125 2.21 -9.73 13.45
CA ALA A 125 1.05 -9.94 14.29
C ALA A 125 0.07 -10.95 13.66
N GLY A 126 -0.16 -10.87 12.34
CA GLY A 126 -0.96 -11.86 11.61
C GLY A 126 -0.35 -13.26 11.68
N GLN A 127 0.95 -13.40 11.53
CA GLN A 127 1.68 -14.67 11.62
C GLN A 127 1.60 -15.27 13.03
N VAL A 128 1.84 -14.48 14.08
CA VAL A 128 1.83 -14.95 15.48
C VAL A 128 0.43 -15.33 15.95
N PHE A 129 -0.58 -14.51 15.67
CA PHE A 129 -1.94 -14.73 16.19
C PHE A 129 -2.83 -15.54 15.25
N GLY A 130 -2.57 -15.53 13.94
CA GLY A 130 -3.38 -16.20 12.94
C GLY A 130 -2.67 -17.32 12.17
N GLY A 131 -1.39 -17.58 12.45
CA GLY A 131 -0.59 -18.60 11.78
C GLY A 131 -0.13 -18.22 10.36
N HIS A 132 -0.51 -17.06 9.83
CA HIS A 132 -0.10 -16.61 8.50
C HIS A 132 -0.07 -15.08 8.39
N PRO A 133 0.93 -14.46 7.71
CA PRO A 133 1.07 -13.00 7.58
C PRO A 133 -0.16 -12.30 6.96
N PHE A 134 -0.91 -12.99 6.11
CA PHE A 134 -2.14 -12.48 5.49
C PHE A 134 -3.15 -11.95 6.52
N TRP A 135 -3.27 -12.56 7.69
CA TRP A 135 -4.19 -12.08 8.73
C TRP A 135 -3.81 -10.69 9.24
N GLY A 136 -2.53 -10.32 9.13
CA GLY A 136 -2.07 -8.96 9.37
C GLY A 136 -2.52 -7.97 8.29
N VAL A 137 -2.51 -8.37 7.01
CA VAL A 137 -3.08 -7.58 5.91
C VAL A 137 -4.58 -7.40 6.12
N TRP A 138 -5.30 -8.50 6.36
CA TRP A 138 -6.75 -8.51 6.58
C TRP A 138 -7.16 -7.59 7.73
N LEU A 139 -6.51 -7.72 8.90
CA LEU A 139 -6.75 -6.85 10.05
C LEU A 139 -6.40 -5.39 9.74
N GLY A 140 -5.27 -5.15 9.08
CA GLY A 140 -4.82 -3.81 8.68
C GLY A 140 -5.84 -3.10 7.80
N VAL A 141 -6.44 -3.80 6.85
CA VAL A 141 -7.47 -3.25 5.95
C VAL A 141 -8.76 -2.93 6.71
N GLY A 142 -9.19 -3.79 7.64
CA GLY A 142 -10.34 -3.52 8.50
C GLY A 142 -10.14 -2.28 9.37
N LEU A 143 -8.97 -2.18 10.01
CA LEU A 143 -8.57 -1.02 10.81
C LEU A 143 -8.46 0.26 9.96
N MET A 144 -7.96 0.16 8.74
CA MET A 144 -7.92 1.28 7.78
C MET A 144 -9.32 1.83 7.49
N CYS A 145 -10.27 0.98 7.15
CA CYS A 145 -11.64 1.40 6.86
C CYS A 145 -12.32 2.04 8.09
N ALA A 146 -12.10 1.46 9.28
CA ALA A 146 -12.55 2.02 10.54
C ALA A 146 -11.92 3.39 10.84
N ALA A 147 -10.60 3.53 10.65
CA ALA A 147 -9.86 4.77 10.85
C ALA A 147 -10.30 5.87 9.86
N ILE A 148 -10.55 5.52 8.60
CA ILE A 148 -11.11 6.45 7.59
C ILE A 148 -12.50 6.93 8.06
N CYS A 149 -13.40 6.04 8.45
CA CYS A 149 -14.72 6.40 8.96
C CYS A 149 -14.62 7.33 10.19
N TRP A 150 -13.75 6.99 11.14
CA TRP A 150 -13.48 7.81 12.33
C TRP A 150 -12.94 9.20 11.95
N MET A 151 -11.98 9.27 11.03
CA MET A 151 -11.45 10.54 10.54
C MET A 151 -12.56 11.38 9.92
N LEU A 152 -13.36 10.81 9.02
CA LEU A 152 -14.46 11.49 8.34
C LEU A 152 -15.48 12.09 9.30
N GLN A 153 -15.76 11.46 10.45
CA GLN A 153 -16.62 11.99 11.51
C GLN A 153 -16.07 13.29 12.15
N GLY A 154 -14.79 13.58 12.00
CA GLY A 154 -14.18 14.84 12.42
C GLY A 154 -14.42 16.00 11.46
N TRP A 155 -14.68 15.70 10.19
CA TRP A 155 -14.72 16.65 9.09
C TRP A 155 -16.12 16.84 8.48
N LEU A 156 -16.96 15.80 8.53
CA LEU A 156 -18.24 15.72 7.84
C LEU A 156 -19.39 15.40 8.82
N PRO A 157 -20.64 15.66 8.44
CA PRO A 157 -21.82 15.17 9.16
C PRO A 157 -21.85 13.63 9.23
N PRO A 158 -22.46 13.03 10.28
CA PRO A 158 -22.39 11.60 10.53
C PRO A 158 -22.80 10.70 9.35
N GLY A 159 -23.89 11.01 8.66
CA GLY A 159 -24.35 10.21 7.50
C GLY A 159 -23.33 10.20 6.34
N TRP A 160 -22.69 11.34 6.07
CA TRP A 160 -21.66 11.43 5.05
C TRP A 160 -20.36 10.72 5.47
N ALA A 161 -20.02 10.77 6.76
CA ALA A 161 -18.86 10.04 7.28
C ALA A 161 -19.06 8.52 7.16
N LEU A 162 -20.26 8.01 7.49
CA LEU A 162 -20.60 6.60 7.33
C LEU A 162 -20.59 6.17 5.85
N LEU A 163 -21.15 6.99 4.96
CA LEU A 163 -21.11 6.73 3.51
C LEU A 163 -19.67 6.64 3.00
N GLY A 164 -18.78 7.55 3.45
CA GLY A 164 -17.37 7.49 3.08
C GLY A 164 -16.66 6.25 3.59
N GLY A 165 -16.97 5.79 4.82
CA GLY A 165 -16.48 4.51 5.34
C GLY A 165 -16.95 3.33 4.49
N PHE A 166 -18.22 3.32 4.08
CA PHE A 166 -18.78 2.29 3.21
C PHE A 166 -18.14 2.30 1.82
N LEU A 167 -17.93 3.48 1.21
CA LEU A 167 -17.20 3.60 -0.06
C LEU A 167 -15.75 3.12 0.08
N ALA A 168 -15.08 3.40 1.21
CA ALA A 168 -13.74 2.89 1.47
C ALA A 168 -13.69 1.35 1.51
N VAL A 169 -14.68 0.70 2.14
CA VAL A 169 -14.80 -0.76 2.13
C VAL A 169 -14.91 -1.29 0.69
N MET A 170 -15.83 -0.74 -0.10
CA MET A 170 -16.07 -1.22 -1.46
C MET A 170 -14.89 -0.99 -2.41
N ARG A 171 -14.15 0.09 -2.22
CA ARG A 171 -13.05 0.47 -3.14
C ARG A 171 -11.69 -0.06 -2.70
N LEU A 172 -11.45 -0.23 -1.39
CA LEU A 172 -10.11 -0.53 -0.88
C LEU A 172 -9.98 -1.88 -0.18
N ALA A 173 -11.08 -2.43 0.37
CA ALA A 173 -10.96 -3.56 1.28
C ALA A 173 -11.17 -4.93 0.63
N LEU A 174 -11.63 -5.01 -0.63
CA LEU A 174 -12.06 -6.27 -1.23
C LEU A 174 -11.11 -6.73 -2.35
N PHE A 175 -11.06 -5.98 -3.45
CA PHE A 175 -10.34 -6.36 -4.66
C PHE A 175 -9.12 -5.50 -4.95
N SER A 176 -8.82 -4.50 -4.12
CA SER A 176 -7.62 -3.71 -4.30
C SER A 176 -6.36 -4.52 -3.93
N TYR A 177 -5.25 -4.20 -4.55
CA TYR A 177 -3.97 -4.82 -4.19
C TYR A 177 -3.58 -4.56 -2.72
N TRP A 178 -4.14 -3.52 -2.05
CA TRP A 178 -3.89 -3.30 -0.62
C TRP A 178 -4.46 -4.40 0.27
N ALA A 179 -5.53 -5.07 -0.17
CA ALA A 179 -6.15 -6.17 0.55
C ALA A 179 -5.62 -7.55 0.11
N ASN A 180 -4.83 -7.58 -0.96
CA ASN A 180 -4.42 -8.80 -1.64
C ASN A 180 -2.92 -8.88 -1.95
N THR A 181 -2.10 -8.07 -1.26
CA THR A 181 -0.63 -8.13 -1.30
C THR A 181 -0.05 -7.84 0.08
N TYR A 182 1.24 -8.14 0.28
CA TYR A 182 1.91 -7.94 1.57
C TYR A 182 2.57 -6.56 1.73
N TYR A 183 2.60 -5.73 0.70
CA TYR A 183 3.24 -4.39 0.70
C TYR A 183 2.27 -3.21 0.60
N GLY A 184 0.96 -3.43 0.67
CA GLY A 184 -0.08 -2.42 0.44
C GLY A 184 -0.02 -1.20 1.34
N GLY A 185 -0.87 -0.21 1.05
CA GLY A 185 -0.87 1.09 1.73
C GLY A 185 -1.72 1.18 3.00
N ALA A 186 -2.35 0.08 3.45
CA ALA A 186 -3.34 0.13 4.52
C ALA A 186 -2.80 0.73 5.83
N VAL A 187 -1.60 0.34 6.26
CA VAL A 187 -0.98 0.82 7.52
C VAL A 187 -0.66 2.31 7.45
N ALA A 188 -0.12 2.79 6.33
CA ALA A 188 0.13 4.21 6.13
C ALA A 188 -1.18 5.03 6.04
N ALA A 189 -2.23 4.47 5.44
CA ALA A 189 -3.55 5.09 5.40
C ALA A 189 -4.19 5.21 6.80
N ILE A 190 -3.99 4.21 7.69
CA ILE A 190 -4.34 4.33 9.12
C ILE A 190 -3.63 5.53 9.73
N GLY A 191 -2.30 5.62 9.55
CA GLY A 191 -1.51 6.73 10.08
C GLY A 191 -2.04 8.09 9.63
N GLY A 192 -2.28 8.26 8.32
CA GLY A 192 -2.84 9.49 7.75
C GLY A 192 -4.24 9.82 8.28
N ALA A 193 -5.10 8.81 8.42
CA ALA A 193 -6.45 8.98 8.98
C ALA A 193 -6.40 9.40 10.47
N LEU A 194 -5.49 8.83 11.27
CA LEU A 194 -5.32 9.21 12.67
C LEU A 194 -4.84 10.65 12.81
N VAL A 195 -3.84 11.06 12.04
CA VAL A 195 -3.30 12.43 12.07
C VAL A 195 -4.38 13.45 11.66
N LEU A 196 -5.02 13.26 10.50
CA LEU A 196 -6.06 14.18 10.02
C LEU A 196 -7.32 14.16 10.87
N GLY A 197 -7.65 13.02 11.46
CA GLY A 197 -8.80 12.89 12.35
C GLY A 197 -8.58 13.53 13.71
N ALA A 198 -7.37 13.46 14.25
CA ALA A 198 -7.00 14.07 15.50
C ALA A 198 -6.98 15.61 15.43
N LEU A 199 -6.50 16.19 14.33
CA LEU A 199 -6.35 17.65 14.17
C LEU A 199 -7.61 18.45 14.51
N PRO A 200 -8.81 18.20 13.96
CA PRO A 200 -10.01 18.94 14.31
C PRO A 200 -10.52 18.63 15.72
N ARG A 201 -10.17 17.45 16.29
CA ARG A 201 -10.55 17.10 17.65
C ARG A 201 -9.69 17.84 18.68
N ILE A 202 -8.38 17.89 18.45
CA ILE A 202 -7.45 18.71 19.27
C ILE A 202 -7.91 20.16 19.27
N LYS A 203 -8.19 20.75 18.09
CA LYS A 203 -8.64 22.16 17.99
C LYS A 203 -9.96 22.43 18.72
N ARG A 204 -10.85 21.44 18.80
CA ARG A 204 -12.16 21.62 19.45
C ARG A 204 -12.19 21.27 20.93
N LYS A 205 -11.44 20.24 21.34
CA LYS A 205 -11.59 19.62 22.67
C LYS A 205 -10.35 19.66 23.54
N GLN A 206 -9.18 19.85 22.94
CA GLN A 206 -7.86 19.93 23.61
C GLN A 206 -7.62 18.76 24.58
N ARG A 207 -7.96 17.53 24.17
CA ARG A 207 -7.81 16.32 24.99
C ARG A 207 -6.45 15.67 24.75
N VAL A 208 -5.83 15.18 25.82
CA VAL A 208 -4.57 14.39 25.82
C VAL A 208 -4.67 13.19 24.85
N HIS A 209 -5.76 12.44 24.92
CA HIS A 209 -6.01 11.30 24.07
C HIS A 209 -5.95 11.66 22.57
N ASP A 210 -6.50 12.84 22.14
CA ASP A 210 -6.45 13.25 20.74
C ASP A 210 -5.00 13.57 20.29
N ALA A 211 -4.16 14.08 21.20
CA ALA A 211 -2.74 14.30 20.93
C ALA A 211 -1.96 12.97 20.83
N ILE A 212 -2.25 12.00 21.70
CA ILE A 212 -1.68 10.65 21.61
C ILE A 212 -2.09 9.97 20.30
N VAL A 213 -3.36 10.05 19.91
CA VAL A 213 -3.82 9.48 18.62
C VAL A 213 -3.09 10.12 17.44
N MET A 214 -2.87 11.44 17.46
CA MET A 214 -2.04 12.11 16.44
C MET A 214 -0.61 11.55 16.43
N ALA A 215 0.01 11.40 17.60
CA ALA A 215 1.37 10.89 17.72
C ALA A 215 1.50 9.44 17.22
N VAL A 216 0.53 8.57 17.53
CA VAL A 216 0.46 7.20 17.00
C VAL A 216 0.34 7.22 15.47
N GLY A 217 -0.49 8.11 14.92
CA GLY A 217 -0.59 8.28 13.48
C GLY A 217 0.73 8.72 12.84
N LEU A 218 1.44 9.69 13.43
CA LEU A 218 2.76 10.13 13.00
C LEU A 218 3.81 9.01 13.10
N ALA A 219 3.78 8.24 14.18
CA ALA A 219 4.68 7.09 14.37
C ALA A 219 4.45 6.01 13.30
N LEU A 220 3.19 5.67 12.97
CA LEU A 220 2.87 4.75 11.89
C LEU A 220 3.39 5.24 10.55
N LEU A 221 3.20 6.53 10.25
CA LEU A 221 3.69 7.14 9.02
C LEU A 221 5.22 7.10 8.93
N ALA A 222 5.93 7.45 10.00
CA ALA A 222 7.39 7.42 10.07
C ALA A 222 7.95 6.00 9.91
N ASN A 223 7.23 4.99 10.40
CA ASN A 223 7.63 3.58 10.33
C ASN A 223 7.09 2.83 9.09
N THR A 224 6.46 3.52 8.14
CA THR A 224 5.96 2.93 6.88
C THR A 224 6.48 3.70 5.67
N ARG A 225 6.10 4.96 5.53
CA ARG A 225 6.34 5.83 4.39
C ARG A 225 6.86 7.19 4.85
N ALA A 226 8.05 7.21 5.45
CA ALA A 226 8.61 8.41 6.10
C ALA A 226 8.77 9.60 5.14
N TYR A 227 9.27 9.36 3.92
CA TYR A 227 9.53 10.42 2.94
C TYR A 227 8.25 11.14 2.50
N GLU A 228 7.27 10.42 1.99
CA GLU A 228 6.01 10.98 1.48
C GLU A 228 5.17 11.58 2.62
N SER A 229 5.26 10.94 3.79
CA SER A 229 4.57 11.40 4.98
C SER A 229 5.12 12.72 5.52
N LEU A 230 6.38 13.05 5.28
CA LEU A 230 6.93 14.36 5.62
C LEU A 230 6.14 15.47 4.91
N PHE A 231 5.95 15.35 3.61
CA PHE A 231 5.19 16.33 2.83
C PHE A 231 3.72 16.39 3.22
N PHE A 232 3.13 15.26 3.61
CA PHE A 232 1.78 15.20 4.16
C PHE A 232 1.69 15.91 5.51
N CYS A 233 2.66 15.74 6.39
CA CYS A 233 2.63 16.25 7.75
C CYS A 233 2.96 17.75 7.87
N VAL A 234 3.79 18.31 6.98
CA VAL A 234 4.23 19.72 7.03
C VAL A 234 3.05 20.70 7.11
N PRO A 235 2.05 20.69 6.20
CA PRO A 235 0.92 21.62 6.30
C PRO A 235 0.04 21.37 7.53
N ILE A 236 -0.01 20.11 8.02
CA ILE A 236 -0.79 19.76 9.21
C ILE A 236 -0.10 20.30 10.47
N ALA A 237 1.21 20.13 10.58
CA ALA A 237 2.02 20.69 11.65
C ALA A 237 1.94 22.23 11.66
N GLY A 238 2.09 22.85 10.49
CA GLY A 238 1.91 24.31 10.32
C GLY A 238 0.53 24.77 10.79
N ALA A 239 -0.54 24.08 10.41
CA ALA A 239 -1.90 24.41 10.84
C ALA A 239 -2.14 24.21 12.35
N LEU A 240 -1.45 23.24 12.98
CA LEU A 240 -1.50 23.04 14.43
C LEU A 240 -0.73 24.14 15.15
N LEU A 241 0.49 24.44 14.71
CA LEU A 241 1.33 25.49 15.28
C LEU A 241 0.68 26.87 15.19
N LEU A 242 0.20 27.26 14.00
CA LEU A 242 -0.48 28.55 13.79
C LEU A 242 -1.75 28.68 14.65
N TRP A 243 -2.44 27.56 14.90
CA TRP A 243 -3.58 27.58 15.80
C TRP A 243 -3.15 27.71 17.26
N MET A 244 -2.09 27.02 17.70
CA MET A 244 -1.59 27.06 19.08
C MET A 244 -1.03 28.45 19.45
N THR A 245 -0.38 29.13 18.50
CA THR A 245 0.21 30.48 18.70
C THR A 245 -0.77 31.62 18.36
N GLY A 246 -1.91 31.29 17.73
CA GLY A 246 -2.90 32.29 17.31
C GLY A 246 -3.83 32.76 18.44
N LYS A 247 -4.51 33.87 18.22
CA LYS A 247 -5.44 34.50 19.19
C LYS A 247 -6.54 33.55 19.72
N ASN A 248 -6.94 32.56 18.92
CA ASN A 248 -7.95 31.55 19.26
C ASN A 248 -7.35 30.22 19.75
N GLY A 249 -6.06 30.20 20.03
CA GLY A 249 -5.36 29.06 20.58
C GLY A 249 -5.56 28.90 22.09
N PRO A 250 -5.23 27.74 22.65
CA PRO A 250 -5.24 27.52 24.08
C PRO A 250 -4.11 28.30 24.76
N ALA A 251 -4.27 28.60 26.06
CA ALA A 251 -3.18 29.18 26.85
C ALA A 251 -1.91 28.30 26.78
N PRO A 252 -0.70 28.89 26.75
CA PRO A 252 0.55 28.16 26.62
C PRO A 252 0.72 26.98 27.59
N PRO A 253 0.45 27.09 28.91
CA PRO A 253 0.56 25.96 29.82
C PRO A 253 -0.42 24.82 29.51
N LEU A 254 -1.61 25.14 29.01
CA LEU A 254 -2.60 24.15 28.60
C LEU A 254 -2.17 23.43 27.31
N SER A 255 -1.64 24.17 26.34
CA SER A 255 -1.05 23.61 25.12
C SER A 255 0.08 22.65 25.45
N LEU A 256 0.99 23.07 26.34
CA LEU A 256 2.11 22.22 26.76
C LEU A 256 1.62 20.92 27.40
N ARG A 257 0.75 20.98 28.40
CA ARG A 257 0.31 19.80 29.17
C ARG A 257 -0.60 18.86 28.37
N ARG A 258 -1.50 19.40 27.52
CA ARG A 258 -2.52 18.58 26.85
C ARG A 258 -2.19 18.19 25.40
N ILE A 259 -1.23 18.88 24.76
CA ILE A 259 -0.89 18.63 23.37
C ILE A 259 0.58 18.28 23.22
N VAL A 260 1.48 19.20 23.59
CA VAL A 260 2.91 19.06 23.27
C VAL A 260 3.55 17.90 24.03
N LEU A 261 3.35 17.81 25.36
CA LEU A 261 3.93 16.74 26.17
C LEU A 261 3.41 15.35 25.80
N PRO A 262 2.07 15.09 25.68
CA PRO A 262 1.58 13.76 25.28
C PRO A 262 2.03 13.36 23.89
N LEU A 263 2.01 14.29 22.93
CA LEU A 263 2.47 14.06 21.56
C LEU A 263 3.98 13.77 21.56
N GLY A 264 4.77 14.61 22.22
CA GLY A 264 6.23 14.47 22.29
C GLY A 264 6.67 13.17 22.96
N LEU A 265 6.12 12.84 24.12
CA LEU A 265 6.45 11.60 24.85
C LEU A 265 6.11 10.36 24.01
N THR A 266 4.94 10.33 23.38
CA THR A 266 4.56 9.22 22.50
C THR A 266 5.51 9.08 21.31
N LEU A 267 5.91 10.20 20.69
CA LEU A 267 6.88 10.18 19.58
C LEU A 267 8.28 9.78 20.06
N ILE A 268 8.74 10.21 21.23
CA ILE A 268 10.03 9.77 21.79
C ILE A 268 10.06 8.26 21.96
N ILE A 269 9.00 7.66 22.53
CA ILE A 269 8.90 6.20 22.68
C ILE A 269 8.95 5.52 21.29
N ALA A 270 8.16 6.00 20.34
CA ALA A 270 8.10 5.42 18.99
C ALA A 270 9.45 5.54 18.25
N PHE A 271 10.10 6.69 18.30
CA PHE A 271 11.40 6.91 17.66
C PHE A 271 12.54 6.17 18.37
N SER A 272 12.46 5.98 19.69
CA SER A 272 13.42 5.13 20.41
C SER A 272 13.31 3.66 19.94
N GLY A 273 12.09 3.15 19.81
CA GLY A 273 11.86 1.80 19.24
C GLY A 273 12.35 1.68 17.79
N MET A 274 12.09 2.69 16.96
CA MET A 274 12.57 2.76 15.58
C MET A 274 14.10 2.83 15.52
N GLY A 275 14.74 3.65 16.35
CA GLY A 275 16.20 3.75 16.46
C GLY A 275 16.84 2.46 16.95
N TYR A 276 16.21 1.75 17.87
CA TYR A 276 16.64 0.43 18.31
C TYR A 276 16.59 -0.59 17.14
N TYR A 277 15.51 -0.61 16.36
CA TYR A 277 15.40 -1.44 15.16
C TYR A 277 16.51 -1.10 14.16
N PHE A 278 16.73 0.19 13.87
CA PHE A 278 17.81 0.61 12.96
C PHE A 278 19.17 0.15 13.45
N TRP A 279 19.45 0.33 14.74
CA TRP A 279 20.70 -0.14 15.33
C TRP A 279 20.92 -1.64 15.14
N ARG A 280 19.88 -2.45 15.36
CA ARG A 280 19.96 -3.92 15.19
C ARG A 280 20.18 -4.34 13.73
N VAL A 281 19.64 -3.60 12.77
CA VAL A 281 19.76 -3.91 11.33
C VAL A 281 21.02 -3.34 10.70
N THR A 282 21.43 -2.13 11.11
CA THR A 282 22.48 -1.36 10.39
C THR A 282 23.73 -1.10 11.22
N GLY A 283 23.71 -1.40 12.52
CA GLY A 283 24.76 -1.04 13.48
C GLY A 283 24.68 0.40 13.99
N SER A 284 23.72 1.23 13.53
CA SER A 284 23.57 2.62 13.97
C SER A 284 22.09 3.00 14.12
N PRO A 285 21.67 3.66 15.23
CA PRO A 285 20.28 4.10 15.41
C PRO A 285 19.84 5.22 14.45
N PHE A 286 20.80 5.86 13.76
CA PHE A 286 20.57 6.98 12.84
C PHE A 286 20.71 6.58 11.36
N ARG A 287 21.12 5.35 11.07
CA ARG A 287 21.23 4.83 9.70
C ARG A 287 20.02 3.97 9.39
N ILE A 288 19.21 4.40 8.41
CA ILE A 288 18.02 3.64 8.01
C ILE A 288 18.41 2.45 7.14
N PRO A 289 17.66 1.32 7.18
CA PRO A 289 17.96 0.13 6.37
C PRO A 289 18.03 0.40 4.86
N TYR A 290 17.24 1.31 4.34
CA TYR A 290 17.32 1.79 2.95
C TYR A 290 18.71 2.32 2.58
N GLN A 291 19.38 3.07 3.48
CA GLN A 291 20.72 3.61 3.21
C GLN A 291 21.77 2.52 3.05
N VAL A 292 21.58 1.38 3.74
CA VAL A 292 22.46 0.21 3.57
C VAL A 292 22.28 -0.36 2.16
N ASN A 293 21.05 -0.55 1.71
CA ASN A 293 20.74 -1.06 0.39
C ASN A 293 21.18 -0.09 -0.72
N ILE A 294 20.90 1.21 -0.58
CA ILE A 294 21.35 2.26 -1.50
C ILE A 294 22.88 2.25 -1.66
N ALA A 295 23.60 2.12 -0.54
CA ALA A 295 25.06 2.11 -0.56
C ALA A 295 25.64 0.83 -1.19
N ALA A 296 24.97 -0.32 -1.00
CA ALA A 296 25.41 -1.60 -1.56
C ALA A 296 25.21 -1.67 -3.08
N TYR A 297 24.10 -1.11 -3.60
CA TYR A 297 23.70 -1.28 -5.00
C TYR A 297 23.67 0.03 -5.80
N HIS A 298 24.17 1.12 -5.24
CA HIS A 298 24.26 2.45 -5.89
C HIS A 298 22.94 2.97 -6.46
N LEU A 299 21.83 2.77 -5.72
CA LEU A 299 20.51 3.24 -6.12
C LEU A 299 20.43 4.78 -6.20
N VAL A 300 19.72 5.27 -7.22
CA VAL A 300 19.36 6.68 -7.37
C VAL A 300 17.86 6.86 -7.24
N TYR A 301 17.45 7.91 -6.54
CA TYR A 301 16.03 8.22 -6.31
C TYR A 301 15.61 9.56 -6.92
N PHE A 302 16.54 10.51 -7.07
CA PHE A 302 16.21 11.86 -7.46
C PHE A 302 16.96 12.27 -8.73
N PRO A 303 16.35 13.08 -9.61
CA PRO A 303 16.96 13.46 -10.88
C PRO A 303 18.24 14.29 -10.73
N TRP A 304 18.46 14.98 -9.62
CA TRP A 304 19.70 15.73 -9.37
C TRP A 304 20.85 14.89 -8.81
N GLN A 305 20.61 13.63 -8.47
CA GLN A 305 21.69 12.72 -8.07
C GLN A 305 22.50 12.30 -9.30
N LYS A 306 23.81 12.19 -9.13
CA LYS A 306 24.67 11.62 -10.18
C LYS A 306 24.59 10.11 -10.12
N LEU A 307 24.55 9.48 -11.30
CA LEU A 307 24.74 8.03 -11.40
C LEU A 307 26.17 7.72 -10.90
N ALA A 308 26.25 6.85 -9.90
CA ALA A 308 27.53 6.29 -9.47
C ALA A 308 28.03 5.25 -10.48
N ALA A 309 29.31 4.93 -10.42
CA ALA A 309 29.83 3.77 -11.14
C ALA A 309 29.05 2.52 -10.70
N PRO A 310 28.84 1.54 -11.59
CA PRO A 310 28.22 0.28 -11.21
C PRO A 310 28.87 -0.32 -9.97
N ALA A 311 28.05 -0.89 -9.08
CA ALA A 311 28.55 -1.66 -7.96
C ALA A 311 29.16 -2.98 -8.47
N ASP A 312 29.91 -3.65 -7.62
CA ASP A 312 30.40 -5.01 -7.91
C ASP A 312 29.25 -6.01 -7.67
N TYR A 313 28.50 -6.27 -8.74
CA TYR A 313 27.34 -7.17 -8.70
C TYR A 313 27.80 -8.63 -8.83
N HIS A 314 27.41 -9.46 -7.89
CA HIS A 314 27.74 -10.90 -7.90
C HIS A 314 26.88 -11.70 -8.90
N HIS A 315 25.73 -11.14 -9.31
CA HIS A 315 24.75 -11.81 -10.18
C HIS A 315 24.28 -10.88 -11.31
N GLU A 316 24.11 -11.46 -12.48
CA GLU A 316 23.63 -10.74 -13.67
C GLU A 316 22.23 -10.12 -13.42
N VAL A 317 21.32 -10.85 -12.81
CA VAL A 317 19.96 -10.35 -12.50
C VAL A 317 19.98 -9.13 -11.57
N MET A 318 20.95 -9.07 -10.64
CA MET A 318 21.16 -7.90 -9.77
C MET A 318 21.68 -6.71 -10.59
N ARG A 319 22.63 -6.96 -11.48
CA ARG A 319 23.16 -5.94 -12.39
C ARG A 319 22.06 -5.38 -13.30
N GLU A 320 21.25 -6.25 -13.90
CA GLU A 320 20.14 -5.83 -14.77
C GLU A 320 19.07 -5.04 -14.04
N PHE A 321 18.76 -5.40 -12.80
CA PHE A 321 17.79 -4.64 -12.01
C PHE A 321 18.30 -3.23 -11.70
N TYR A 322 19.52 -3.10 -11.19
CA TYR A 322 20.05 -1.82 -10.72
C TYR A 322 20.65 -0.94 -11.82
N GLN A 323 21.16 -1.52 -12.90
CA GLN A 323 21.76 -0.80 -14.03
C GLN A 323 20.88 -0.79 -15.29
N GLY A 324 19.87 -1.61 -15.32
CA GLY A 324 18.93 -1.74 -16.44
C GLY A 324 17.70 -0.83 -16.35
N ALA A 325 16.64 -1.26 -17.02
CA ALA A 325 15.39 -0.52 -17.16
C ALA A 325 14.70 -0.16 -15.82
N PRO A 326 14.69 -1.01 -14.77
CA PRO A 326 13.99 -0.71 -13.53
C PRO A 326 14.53 0.52 -12.79
N VAL A 327 15.84 0.78 -12.80
CA VAL A 327 16.46 1.90 -12.09
C VAL A 327 17.06 2.94 -13.05
N VAL A 328 18.13 2.58 -13.78
CA VAL A 328 18.82 3.54 -14.67
C VAL A 328 17.94 3.93 -15.86
N GLY A 329 17.12 3.02 -16.37
CA GLY A 329 16.15 3.34 -17.42
C GLY A 329 15.16 4.42 -16.99
N GLN A 330 14.63 4.35 -15.77
CA GLN A 330 13.72 5.37 -15.22
C GLN A 330 14.45 6.70 -14.96
N TYR A 331 15.69 6.65 -14.49
CA TYR A 331 16.54 7.84 -14.36
C TYR A 331 16.72 8.55 -15.71
N ASN A 332 17.09 7.81 -16.74
CA ASN A 332 17.27 8.34 -18.10
C ASN A 332 15.96 8.88 -18.68
N LEU A 333 14.83 8.19 -18.46
CA LEU A 333 13.51 8.63 -18.89
C LEU A 333 13.12 9.96 -18.23
N ALA A 334 13.36 10.10 -16.91
CA ALA A 334 13.08 11.32 -16.16
C ALA A 334 13.91 12.51 -16.66
N HIS A 335 15.15 12.27 -17.14
CA HIS A 335 16.01 13.33 -17.69
C HIS A 335 15.64 13.69 -19.13
N ARG A 336 15.35 12.69 -19.97
CA ARG A 336 15.00 12.93 -21.38
C ARG A 336 13.60 13.52 -21.55
N HIS A 337 12.67 13.14 -20.68
CA HIS A 337 11.25 13.50 -20.78
C HIS A 337 10.69 13.99 -19.43
N PRO A 338 11.26 15.05 -18.80
CA PRO A 338 10.90 15.45 -17.44
C PRO A 338 9.42 15.85 -17.31
N PHE A 339 8.89 16.59 -18.29
CA PHE A 339 7.47 16.97 -18.29
C PHE A 339 6.55 15.76 -18.52
N GLY A 340 6.90 14.86 -19.46
CA GLY A 340 6.13 13.67 -19.75
C GLY A 340 6.01 12.76 -18.52
N THR A 341 7.11 12.49 -17.84
CA THR A 341 7.11 11.69 -16.59
C THR A 341 6.31 12.37 -15.48
N LEU A 342 6.42 13.69 -15.33
CA LEU A 342 5.69 14.46 -14.32
C LEU A 342 4.16 14.37 -14.56
N PHE A 343 3.70 14.50 -15.80
CA PHE A 343 2.28 14.41 -16.15
C PHE A 343 1.70 12.99 -16.02
N LEU A 344 2.53 11.95 -16.10
CA LEU A 344 2.09 10.57 -15.91
C LEU A 344 1.94 10.18 -14.42
N LYS A 345 2.66 10.82 -13.50
CA LYS A 345 2.63 10.49 -12.08
C LYS A 345 1.24 10.54 -11.41
N PRO A 346 0.32 11.45 -11.74
CA PRO A 346 -1.02 11.45 -11.16
C PRO A 346 -1.92 10.29 -11.63
N VAL A 347 -1.60 9.64 -12.74
CA VAL A 347 -2.47 8.63 -13.38
C VAL A 347 -2.73 7.41 -12.47
N PRO A 348 -1.71 6.77 -11.85
CA PRO A 348 -1.95 5.65 -10.93
C PRO A 348 -2.84 6.03 -9.73
N PHE A 349 -2.67 7.26 -9.20
CA PHE A 349 -3.50 7.77 -8.11
C PHE A 349 -4.94 7.98 -8.54
N TRP A 350 -5.15 8.56 -9.74
CA TRP A 350 -6.48 8.75 -10.27
C TRP A 350 -7.19 7.40 -10.49
N LEU A 351 -6.52 6.44 -11.11
CA LEU A 351 -7.08 5.10 -11.34
C LEU A 351 -7.48 4.40 -10.03
N PHE A 352 -6.63 4.49 -9.02
CA PHE A 352 -6.84 3.80 -7.74
C PHE A 352 -7.90 4.47 -6.87
N TYR A 353 -7.76 5.78 -6.62
CA TYR A 353 -8.60 6.49 -5.66
C TYR A 353 -9.92 6.97 -6.25
N PHE A 354 -9.92 7.42 -7.48
CA PHE A 354 -11.09 8.05 -8.08
C PHE A 354 -11.75 7.15 -9.11
N GLY A 355 -11.04 6.76 -10.13
CA GLY A 355 -11.62 6.18 -11.33
C GLY A 355 -12.69 7.11 -11.95
N PRO A 356 -13.43 6.66 -12.95
CA PRO A 356 -14.50 7.47 -13.54
C PRO A 356 -15.60 7.82 -12.54
N LEU A 357 -16.01 6.86 -11.70
CA LEU A 357 -17.18 7.01 -10.84
C LEU A 357 -17.00 8.07 -9.75
N LEU A 358 -15.87 8.06 -9.04
CA LEU A 358 -15.61 9.06 -7.99
C LEU A 358 -15.09 10.40 -8.56
N THR A 359 -14.78 10.46 -9.87
CA THR A 359 -14.52 11.71 -10.60
C THR A 359 -15.82 12.45 -10.94
N LEU A 360 -16.91 11.73 -11.18
CA LEU A 360 -18.22 12.31 -11.53
C LEU A 360 -18.68 13.45 -10.60
N PRO A 361 -18.58 13.34 -9.25
CA PRO A 361 -18.96 14.44 -8.36
C PRO A 361 -18.17 15.74 -8.59
N PHE A 362 -16.88 15.63 -8.94
CA PHE A 362 -16.04 16.79 -9.23
C PHE A 362 -16.42 17.45 -10.55
N LEU A 363 -16.68 16.65 -11.58
CA LEU A 363 -17.16 17.15 -12.87
C LEU A 363 -18.53 17.84 -12.72
N ALA A 364 -19.44 17.24 -11.98
CA ALA A 364 -20.73 17.84 -11.67
C ALA A 364 -20.57 19.15 -10.89
N TRP A 365 -19.68 19.20 -9.89
CA TRP A 365 -19.38 20.41 -9.14
C TRP A 365 -18.82 21.52 -10.04
N LEU A 366 -17.90 21.18 -10.95
CA LEU A 366 -17.32 22.11 -11.92
C LEU A 366 -18.39 22.67 -12.87
N ALA A 367 -19.26 21.79 -13.42
CA ALA A 367 -20.36 22.17 -14.32
C ALA A 367 -21.42 23.07 -13.64
N ILE A 368 -21.70 22.82 -12.36
CA ILE A 368 -22.62 23.68 -11.57
C ILE A 368 -21.98 25.06 -11.36
N ARG A 369 -20.71 25.12 -11.08
CA ARG A 369 -19.96 26.35 -10.84
C ARG A 369 -19.83 27.22 -12.12
N SER A 370 -19.53 26.61 -13.26
CA SER A 370 -19.33 27.31 -14.54
C SER A 370 -20.61 28.01 -15.03
N ARG A 371 -21.78 27.47 -14.67
CA ARG A 371 -23.09 28.09 -15.04
C ARG A 371 -23.52 29.27 -14.18
N GLY A 372 -22.67 29.73 -13.27
CA GLY A 372 -22.93 30.94 -12.44
C GLY A 372 -24.07 30.83 -11.43
N ARG A 373 -24.85 29.74 -11.46
CA ARG A 373 -26.07 29.55 -10.65
C ARG A 373 -25.82 29.31 -9.16
N PHE A 374 -24.58 28.92 -8.77
CA PHE A 374 -24.21 28.74 -7.37
C PHE A 374 -22.78 29.21 -7.13
N ARG A 375 -22.60 30.30 -6.40
CA ARG A 375 -21.33 30.65 -5.78
C ARG A 375 -21.10 29.68 -4.60
N CYS A 376 -20.72 28.45 -4.86
CA CYS A 376 -20.27 27.54 -3.82
C CYS A 376 -18.74 27.71 -3.65
N PRO A 377 -18.26 28.60 -2.78
CA PRO A 377 -16.83 28.80 -2.58
C PRO A 377 -16.24 27.50 -2.00
N VAL A 378 -15.04 27.15 -2.45
CA VAL A 378 -14.30 26.05 -1.83
C VAL A 378 -14.12 26.37 -0.35
N SER A 379 -14.67 25.53 0.52
CA SER A 379 -14.64 25.78 1.97
C SER A 379 -13.20 25.90 2.49
N ARG A 380 -12.98 26.60 3.59
CA ARG A 380 -11.65 26.68 4.24
C ARG A 380 -11.10 25.29 4.54
N LYS A 381 -11.96 24.35 4.92
CA LYS A 381 -11.59 22.93 5.17
C LYS A 381 -11.12 22.25 3.90
N SER A 382 -11.84 22.42 2.79
CA SER A 382 -11.46 21.82 1.50
C SER A 382 -10.17 22.44 0.97
N ARG A 383 -9.96 23.77 1.11
CA ARG A 383 -8.70 24.42 0.73
C ARG A 383 -7.50 23.88 1.52
N PHE A 384 -7.67 23.66 2.82
CA PHE A 384 -6.64 23.07 3.65
C PHE A 384 -6.31 21.63 3.20
N LEU A 385 -7.31 20.80 2.92
CA LEU A 385 -7.08 19.43 2.43
C LEU A 385 -6.45 19.42 1.03
N LEU A 386 -6.81 20.35 0.16
CA LEU A 386 -6.14 20.53 -1.14
C LEU A 386 -4.68 20.96 -0.96
N LEU A 387 -4.36 21.78 0.03
CA LEU A 387 -2.98 22.11 0.37
C LEU A 387 -2.21 20.87 0.85
N VAL A 388 -2.80 20.03 1.71
CA VAL A 388 -2.20 18.77 2.16
C VAL A 388 -1.96 17.82 0.97
N CYS A 389 -2.94 17.68 0.09
CA CYS A 389 -2.80 16.90 -1.13
C CYS A 389 -1.69 17.45 -2.04
N GLY A 390 -1.70 18.75 -2.32
CA GLY A 390 -0.71 19.43 -3.15
C GLY A 390 0.71 19.30 -2.62
N SER A 391 0.89 19.51 -1.31
CA SER A 391 2.20 19.31 -0.65
C SER A 391 2.71 17.88 -0.82
N THR A 392 1.85 16.88 -0.60
CA THR A 392 2.23 15.46 -0.76
C THR A 392 2.57 15.15 -2.23
N PHE A 393 1.79 15.68 -3.19
CA PHE A 393 2.08 15.50 -4.61
C PHE A 393 3.38 16.18 -5.05
N VAL A 394 3.76 17.30 -4.43
CA VAL A 394 5.09 17.90 -4.63
C VAL A 394 6.18 16.88 -4.22
N GLY A 395 6.06 16.27 -3.04
CA GLY A 395 6.98 15.21 -2.62
C GLY A 395 7.03 14.03 -3.59
N LEU A 396 5.87 13.56 -4.07
CA LEU A 396 5.77 12.46 -5.03
C LEU A 396 6.27 12.81 -6.44
N ALA A 397 6.32 14.09 -6.77
CA ALA A 397 6.84 14.57 -8.05
C ALA A 397 8.38 14.53 -8.13
N LEU A 398 9.08 14.62 -6.99
CA LEU A 398 10.54 14.74 -6.94
C LEU A 398 11.30 13.45 -7.31
N PRO A 399 10.94 12.23 -6.85
CA PRO A 399 11.65 11.01 -7.24
C PRO A 399 11.51 10.70 -8.73
N ILE A 400 12.49 9.99 -9.30
CA ILE A 400 12.48 9.58 -10.72
C ILE A 400 11.39 8.56 -11.06
N TYR A 401 10.96 7.78 -10.08
CA TYR A 401 10.01 6.67 -10.27
C TYR A 401 8.57 7.16 -10.48
N LEU A 402 7.80 6.38 -11.24
CA LEU A 402 6.35 6.50 -11.27
C LEU A 402 5.80 5.93 -9.95
N PRO A 403 5.25 6.78 -9.05
CA PRO A 403 4.88 6.31 -7.73
C PRO A 403 3.61 5.47 -7.78
N PRO A 404 3.62 4.23 -7.25
CA PRO A 404 2.41 3.45 -7.04
C PRO A 404 1.45 4.13 -6.06
N ALA A 405 0.15 3.78 -6.12
CA ALA A 405 -0.89 4.46 -5.33
C ALA A 405 -0.66 4.40 -3.81
N HIS A 406 0.03 3.37 -3.29
CA HIS A 406 0.34 3.26 -1.87
C HIS A 406 1.36 4.29 -1.36
N TYR A 407 2.10 4.96 -2.25
CA TYR A 407 2.96 6.09 -1.85
C TYR A 407 2.15 7.30 -1.36
N ALA A 408 0.92 7.46 -1.87
CA ALA A 408 -0.02 8.47 -1.38
C ALA A 408 -0.99 7.96 -0.29
N ALA A 409 -0.72 6.81 0.32
CA ALA A 409 -1.66 6.18 1.26
C ALA A 409 -2.06 7.09 2.43
N ALA A 410 -1.15 7.93 2.93
CA ALA A 410 -1.46 8.93 3.97
C ALA A 410 -2.61 9.88 3.56
N LEU A 411 -2.78 10.15 2.25
CA LEU A 411 -3.83 11.03 1.72
C LEU A 411 -5.22 10.37 1.65
N THR A 412 -5.33 9.05 1.78
CA THR A 412 -6.57 8.31 1.51
C THR A 412 -7.80 8.95 2.16
N ALA A 413 -7.73 9.22 3.46
CA ALA A 413 -8.85 9.82 4.17
C ALA A 413 -9.16 11.26 3.71
N ALA A 414 -8.15 12.05 3.32
CA ALA A 414 -8.34 13.39 2.76
C ALA A 414 -9.06 13.34 1.41
N VAL A 415 -8.68 12.40 0.54
CA VAL A 415 -9.33 12.16 -0.75
C VAL A 415 -10.81 11.85 -0.54
N PHE A 416 -11.15 10.95 0.38
CA PHE A 416 -12.56 10.65 0.68
C PHE A 416 -13.34 11.88 1.20
N VAL A 417 -12.72 12.76 2.02
CA VAL A 417 -13.40 14.03 2.39
C VAL A 417 -13.69 14.87 1.16
N LEU A 418 -12.74 15.03 0.24
CA LEU A 418 -12.91 15.84 -0.96
C LEU A 418 -13.99 15.26 -1.88
N VAL A 419 -13.99 13.94 -2.12
CA VAL A 419 -15.03 13.23 -2.89
C VAL A 419 -16.40 13.48 -2.27
N LEU A 420 -16.55 13.26 -0.96
CA LEU A 420 -17.82 13.44 -0.27
C LEU A 420 -18.27 14.90 -0.23
N GLN A 421 -17.37 15.88 -0.18
CA GLN A 421 -17.70 17.30 -0.32
C GLN A 421 -18.22 17.60 -1.73
N ALA A 422 -17.61 17.04 -2.77
CA ALA A 422 -18.09 17.15 -4.14
C ALA A 422 -19.48 16.50 -4.30
N MET A 423 -19.69 15.30 -3.73
CA MET A 423 -21.01 14.64 -3.70
C MET A 423 -22.07 15.48 -2.98
N ARG A 424 -21.71 16.13 -1.86
CA ARG A 424 -22.63 17.04 -1.15
C ARG A 424 -23.04 18.22 -2.02
N SER A 425 -22.11 18.77 -2.79
CA SER A 425 -22.41 19.85 -3.73
C SER A 425 -23.25 19.34 -4.90
N MET A 426 -22.93 18.18 -5.46
CA MET A 426 -23.69 17.53 -6.53
C MET A 426 -25.14 17.26 -6.10
N ARG A 427 -25.39 16.87 -4.84
CA ARG A 427 -26.74 16.64 -4.32
C ARG A 427 -27.66 17.85 -4.47
N LEU A 428 -27.14 19.08 -4.46
CA LEU A 428 -27.88 20.32 -4.60
C LEU A 428 -28.21 20.65 -6.05
N TRP A 429 -27.70 19.93 -7.00
CA TRP A 429 -27.92 20.16 -8.42
C TRP A 429 -29.35 19.79 -8.83
N ARG A 430 -30.08 20.78 -9.35
CA ARG A 430 -31.47 20.67 -9.77
C ARG A 430 -31.65 21.31 -11.15
N PRO A 431 -31.25 20.62 -12.25
CA PRO A 431 -31.56 21.12 -13.58
C PRO A 431 -33.08 21.16 -13.77
N ASP A 432 -33.60 22.28 -14.26
CA ASP A 432 -35.03 22.51 -14.50
C ASP A 432 -35.94 22.14 -13.30
N GLY A 433 -35.41 22.36 -12.05
CA GLY A 433 -36.12 22.07 -10.81
C GLY A 433 -36.10 20.58 -10.39
N ARG A 434 -35.66 19.67 -11.24
CA ARG A 434 -35.64 18.21 -11.00
C ARG A 434 -34.47 17.78 -10.09
N PRO A 435 -34.65 16.80 -9.19
CA PRO A 435 -33.62 16.41 -8.22
C PRO A 435 -32.54 15.49 -8.80
N ALA A 436 -32.03 15.78 -9.99
CA ALA A 436 -31.03 14.95 -10.70
C ALA A 436 -29.76 14.70 -9.86
N GLY A 437 -29.28 15.72 -9.15
CA GLY A 437 -28.09 15.57 -8.30
C GLY A 437 -28.30 14.63 -7.11
N LYS A 438 -29.53 14.58 -6.54
CA LYS A 438 -29.91 13.63 -5.48
C LYS A 438 -29.84 12.19 -6.01
N PHE A 439 -30.36 11.96 -7.22
CA PHE A 439 -30.31 10.68 -7.90
C PHE A 439 -28.85 10.22 -8.13
N LEU A 440 -28.01 11.09 -8.70
CA LEU A 440 -26.60 10.75 -8.98
C LEU A 440 -25.81 10.42 -7.71
N VAL A 441 -26.04 11.15 -6.61
CA VAL A 441 -25.39 10.83 -5.32
C VAL A 441 -25.77 9.43 -4.84
N ARG A 442 -27.03 9.01 -5.05
CA ARG A 442 -27.51 7.65 -4.72
C ARG A 442 -26.95 6.59 -5.67
N ALA A 443 -26.76 6.94 -6.94
CA ALA A 443 -26.20 6.05 -7.94
C ALA A 443 -24.73 5.66 -7.64
N VAL A 444 -23.94 6.54 -7.06
CA VAL A 444 -22.51 6.25 -6.74
C VAL A 444 -22.35 4.98 -5.91
N PRO A 445 -22.91 4.83 -4.69
CA PRO A 445 -22.77 3.59 -3.91
C PRO A 445 -23.43 2.39 -4.59
N VAL A 446 -24.49 2.58 -5.35
CA VAL A 446 -25.16 1.49 -6.09
C VAL A 446 -24.25 0.94 -7.19
N ILE A 447 -23.63 1.81 -7.98
CA ILE A 447 -22.68 1.39 -9.01
C ILE A 447 -21.45 0.73 -8.38
N CYS A 448 -20.88 1.29 -7.29
CA CYS A 448 -19.80 0.63 -6.56
C CYS A 448 -20.19 -0.79 -6.14
N PHE A 449 -21.40 -0.95 -5.58
CA PHE A 449 -21.89 -2.27 -5.15
C PHE A 449 -22.12 -3.23 -6.33
N ALA A 450 -22.69 -2.75 -7.42
CA ALA A 450 -22.98 -3.56 -8.62
C ALA A 450 -21.67 -4.05 -9.31
N LEU A 451 -20.60 -3.28 -9.21
CA LEU A 451 -19.30 -3.68 -9.78
C LEU A 451 -18.61 -4.79 -8.97
N LEU A 452 -18.92 -4.99 -7.68
CA LEU A 452 -18.28 -6.01 -6.86
C LEU A 452 -18.59 -7.45 -7.32
N PRO A 453 -19.85 -7.88 -7.47
CA PRO A 453 -20.16 -9.23 -7.98
C PRO A 453 -19.66 -9.42 -9.41
N LEU A 454 -19.67 -8.37 -10.23
CA LEU A 454 -19.12 -8.42 -11.58
C LEU A 454 -17.61 -8.66 -11.57
N ARG A 455 -16.87 -7.99 -10.66
CA ARG A 455 -15.44 -8.24 -10.46
C ARG A 455 -15.18 -9.66 -9.92
N ALA A 456 -15.99 -10.13 -8.97
CA ALA A 456 -15.88 -11.48 -8.44
C ALA A 456 -16.10 -12.55 -9.52
N ALA A 457 -17.07 -12.33 -10.41
CA ALA A 457 -17.37 -13.22 -11.53
C ALA A 457 -16.45 -13.03 -12.76
N ALA A 458 -15.55 -12.03 -12.75
CA ALA A 458 -14.71 -11.72 -13.89
C ALA A 458 -13.93 -12.92 -14.47
N PRO A 459 -13.30 -13.79 -13.67
CA PRO A 459 -12.64 -14.98 -14.19
C PRO A 459 -13.59 -15.95 -14.88
N LEU A 460 -14.79 -16.16 -14.32
CA LEU A 460 -15.82 -17.03 -14.90
C LEU A 460 -16.41 -16.46 -16.20
N LEU A 461 -16.49 -15.13 -16.28
CA LEU A 461 -17.02 -14.42 -17.45
C LEU A 461 -15.92 -14.10 -18.48
N HIS A 462 -14.70 -14.59 -18.29
CA HIS A 462 -13.53 -14.29 -19.13
C HIS A 462 -13.30 -12.78 -19.33
N ILE A 463 -13.63 -11.97 -18.32
CA ILE A 463 -13.40 -10.52 -18.33
C ILE A 463 -11.92 -10.26 -18.05
N PRO A 464 -11.16 -9.67 -19.00
CA PRO A 464 -9.77 -9.35 -18.76
C PRO A 464 -9.62 -8.33 -17.65
N LEU A 465 -8.82 -8.67 -16.64
CA LEU A 465 -8.47 -7.80 -15.53
C LEU A 465 -7.11 -7.15 -15.80
N PRO A 466 -6.91 -5.89 -15.43
CA PRO A 466 -5.61 -5.26 -15.57
C PRO A 466 -4.61 -5.91 -14.61
N PRO A 467 -3.34 -5.99 -14.98
CA PRO A 467 -2.30 -6.48 -14.06
C PRO A 467 -2.17 -5.58 -12.84
N THR A 468 -1.59 -6.07 -11.75
CA THR A 468 -1.43 -5.34 -10.48
C THR A 468 -0.66 -4.03 -10.64
N VAL A 469 0.30 -3.97 -11.57
CA VAL A 469 1.02 -2.74 -11.92
C VAL A 469 0.11 -1.60 -12.37
N ALA A 470 -1.11 -1.88 -12.83
CA ALA A 470 -2.09 -0.84 -13.14
C ALA A 470 -2.68 -0.15 -11.90
N HIS A 471 -2.46 -0.71 -10.69
CA HIS A 471 -2.88 -0.16 -9.40
C HIS A 471 -4.33 0.32 -9.36
N THR A 472 -5.24 -0.46 -9.90
CA THR A 472 -6.68 -0.18 -9.82
C THR A 472 -7.30 -0.80 -8.57
N TRP A 473 -8.54 -0.42 -8.24
CA TRP A 473 -9.30 -1.04 -7.15
C TRP A 473 -9.76 -2.47 -7.48
N TYR A 474 -9.56 -2.93 -8.70
CA TYR A 474 -10.03 -4.23 -9.22
C TYR A 474 -8.96 -4.97 -10.02
N SER A 475 -7.68 -4.64 -9.85
CA SER A 475 -6.58 -5.35 -10.51
C SER A 475 -6.56 -6.83 -10.14
N THR A 476 -5.95 -7.64 -11.00
CA THR A 476 -5.50 -8.98 -10.61
C THR A 476 -4.30 -8.85 -9.69
N ASP A 477 -4.16 -9.82 -8.82
CA ASP A 477 -2.96 -9.97 -8.03
C ASP A 477 -1.88 -10.62 -8.90
N PHE A 478 -0.66 -10.17 -8.77
CA PHE A 478 0.48 -10.97 -9.19
C PHE A 478 0.59 -12.12 -8.21
N HIS A 479 0.41 -13.33 -8.72
CA HIS A 479 0.72 -14.50 -7.94
C HIS A 479 1.84 -15.23 -8.67
N ASN A 480 2.98 -15.40 -8.04
CA ASN A 480 3.99 -16.33 -8.54
C ASN A 480 3.53 -17.76 -8.23
N LEU A 481 2.46 -18.17 -8.89
CA LEU A 481 1.83 -19.47 -8.68
C LEU A 481 2.79 -20.62 -9.02
N ASP A 482 3.71 -20.42 -9.94
CA ASP A 482 4.70 -21.43 -10.31
C ASP A 482 5.71 -21.64 -9.18
N ARG A 483 6.21 -20.55 -8.57
CA ARG A 483 7.06 -20.66 -7.38
C ARG A 483 6.34 -21.32 -6.21
N ALA A 484 5.09 -20.92 -5.96
CA ALA A 484 4.28 -21.52 -4.89
C ALA A 484 4.03 -23.01 -5.14
N ARG A 485 3.76 -23.40 -6.38
CA ARG A 485 3.58 -24.81 -6.78
C ARG A 485 4.84 -25.62 -6.57
N VAL A 486 6.00 -25.12 -7.00
CA VAL A 486 7.28 -25.78 -6.80
C VAL A 486 7.61 -25.89 -5.31
N LEU A 487 7.38 -24.84 -4.52
CA LEU A 487 7.56 -24.88 -3.07
C LEU A 487 6.68 -25.96 -2.42
N ALA A 488 5.41 -26.04 -2.81
CA ALA A 488 4.48 -27.06 -2.32
C ALA A 488 4.92 -28.48 -2.73
N GLN A 489 5.40 -28.66 -3.95
CA GLN A 489 5.96 -29.92 -4.44
C GLN A 489 7.16 -30.36 -3.61
N LEU A 490 8.14 -29.46 -3.40
CA LEU A 490 9.33 -29.77 -2.62
C LEU A 490 8.99 -30.06 -1.14
N ARG A 491 8.05 -29.32 -0.57
CA ARG A 491 7.59 -29.59 0.81
C ARG A 491 6.85 -30.92 0.99
N ALA A 492 6.24 -31.43 -0.08
CA ALA A 492 5.59 -32.74 -0.06
C ALA A 492 6.59 -33.92 -0.09
N GLU A 493 7.81 -33.68 -0.58
CA GLU A 493 8.91 -34.64 -0.55
C GLU A 493 9.52 -34.75 0.86
N PRO A 494 9.83 -35.94 1.36
CA PRO A 494 10.42 -36.10 2.68
C PRO A 494 11.85 -35.56 2.73
N GLY A 495 12.20 -34.88 3.84
CA GLY A 495 13.53 -34.34 4.09
C GLY A 495 13.63 -32.84 3.91
N ARG A 496 14.85 -32.34 3.85
CA ARG A 496 15.19 -30.93 3.63
C ARG A 496 15.70 -30.75 2.21
N HIS A 497 15.45 -29.62 1.59
CA HIS A 497 15.73 -29.39 0.18
C HIS A 497 16.59 -28.15 -0.02
N LEU A 498 17.49 -28.21 -1.00
CA LEU A 498 18.21 -27.08 -1.55
C LEU A 498 17.84 -26.93 -3.02
N ALA A 499 17.14 -25.86 -3.35
CA ALA A 499 16.71 -25.52 -4.70
C ALA A 499 17.67 -24.51 -5.31
N ILE A 500 18.52 -24.95 -6.23
CA ILE A 500 19.44 -24.10 -6.99
C ILE A 500 18.68 -23.58 -8.21
N VAL A 501 18.51 -22.27 -8.27
CA VAL A 501 17.70 -21.56 -9.28
C VAL A 501 18.62 -21.07 -10.40
N ARG A 502 18.37 -21.52 -11.61
CA ARG A 502 19.08 -21.13 -12.82
C ARG A 502 18.15 -20.33 -13.71
N TYR A 503 18.48 -19.06 -13.93
CA TYR A 503 17.77 -18.19 -14.86
C TYR A 503 18.36 -18.24 -16.26
N ARG A 504 17.50 -18.03 -17.25
CA ARG A 504 17.91 -17.80 -18.62
C ARG A 504 18.35 -16.32 -18.79
N PRO A 505 19.10 -15.98 -19.84
CA PRO A 505 19.50 -14.61 -20.12
C PRO A 505 18.31 -13.66 -20.40
N ASP A 506 17.15 -14.18 -20.79
CA ASP A 506 15.91 -13.45 -21.05
C ASP A 506 14.91 -13.52 -19.89
N HIS A 507 15.36 -13.84 -18.68
CA HIS A 507 14.54 -13.91 -17.47
C HIS A 507 13.82 -12.58 -17.17
N GLU A 508 12.53 -12.65 -16.79
CA GLU A 508 11.79 -11.48 -16.31
C GLU A 508 12.26 -11.11 -14.89
N ILE A 509 13.03 -10.04 -14.78
CA ILE A 509 13.73 -9.62 -13.55
C ILE A 509 12.78 -9.46 -12.34
N LEU A 510 11.52 -9.11 -12.57
CA LEU A 510 10.54 -8.92 -11.49
C LEU A 510 10.01 -10.26 -10.94
N GLU A 511 10.23 -11.38 -11.63
CA GLU A 511 9.83 -12.73 -11.19
C GLU A 511 10.94 -13.46 -10.40
N GLU A 512 11.61 -12.77 -9.51
CA GLU A 512 12.70 -13.32 -8.69
C GLU A 512 12.21 -14.43 -7.75
N TRP A 513 12.94 -15.56 -7.73
CA TRP A 513 12.60 -16.75 -6.95
C TRP A 513 13.42 -16.91 -5.67
N VAL A 514 14.62 -16.32 -5.59
CA VAL A 514 15.56 -16.53 -4.50
C VAL A 514 15.21 -15.65 -3.31
N TYR A 515 14.20 -16.07 -2.56
CA TYR A 515 13.81 -15.49 -1.28
C TYR A 515 13.68 -16.58 -0.22
N ASN A 516 14.30 -16.37 0.93
CA ASN A 516 14.34 -17.30 2.04
C ASN A 516 13.66 -16.74 3.28
N GLU A 517 13.31 -17.63 4.19
CA GLU A 517 12.79 -17.32 5.53
C GLU A 517 13.88 -16.67 6.40
N ALA A 518 13.50 -16.15 7.56
CA ALA A 518 14.42 -15.49 8.49
C ALA A 518 15.48 -16.44 9.08
N ASP A 519 15.15 -17.73 9.18
CA ASP A 519 16.07 -18.81 9.52
C ASP A 519 16.31 -19.67 8.27
N ILE A 520 17.34 -19.30 7.49
CA ILE A 520 17.66 -19.97 6.23
C ILE A 520 17.99 -21.45 6.50
N ASP A 521 18.85 -21.72 7.48
CA ASP A 521 19.29 -23.06 7.79
C ASP A 521 18.18 -23.94 8.38
N GLY A 522 17.25 -23.33 9.10
CA GLY A 522 16.07 -23.99 9.66
C GLY A 522 14.99 -24.34 8.63
N SER A 523 14.96 -23.67 7.48
CA SER A 523 13.92 -23.81 6.47
C SER A 523 13.89 -25.20 5.84
N SER A 524 12.70 -25.72 5.51
CA SER A 524 12.53 -26.99 4.80
C SER A 524 13.04 -26.93 3.36
N VAL A 525 12.93 -25.77 2.72
CA VAL A 525 13.42 -25.50 1.36
C VAL A 525 14.26 -24.24 1.40
N VAL A 526 15.52 -24.35 0.99
CA VAL A 526 16.43 -23.21 0.79
C VAL A 526 16.55 -22.93 -0.69
N TRP A 527 16.32 -21.67 -1.06
CA TRP A 527 16.45 -21.18 -2.44
C TRP A 527 17.81 -20.50 -2.61
N ALA A 528 18.57 -20.91 -3.60
CA ALA A 528 19.90 -20.37 -3.86
C ALA A 528 20.11 -20.11 -5.35
N ARG A 529 20.90 -19.12 -5.70
CA ARG A 529 21.29 -18.86 -7.08
C ARG A 529 22.29 -19.87 -7.59
N ASP A 530 22.11 -20.29 -8.83
CA ASP A 530 23.15 -21.01 -9.58
C ASP A 530 24.33 -20.07 -9.85
N MET A 531 25.48 -20.40 -9.30
CA MET A 531 26.73 -19.63 -9.46
C MET A 531 27.81 -20.41 -10.22
N GLY A 532 27.44 -21.49 -10.90
CA GLY A 532 28.37 -22.41 -11.57
C GLY A 532 28.95 -23.47 -10.65
N ALA A 533 29.50 -24.52 -11.25
CA ALA A 533 29.84 -25.76 -10.56
C ALA A 533 30.72 -25.56 -9.31
N ALA A 534 31.76 -24.74 -9.39
CA ALA A 534 32.72 -24.56 -8.29
C ALA A 534 32.08 -23.92 -7.06
N LYS A 535 31.34 -22.79 -7.24
CA LYS A 535 30.67 -22.10 -6.14
C LYS A 535 29.45 -22.87 -5.62
N ASN A 536 28.74 -23.55 -6.50
CA ASN A 536 27.63 -24.41 -6.07
C ASN A 536 28.16 -25.59 -5.21
N GLN A 537 29.37 -26.10 -5.49
CA GLN A 537 29.95 -27.15 -4.67
C GLN A 537 30.24 -26.69 -3.24
N GLU A 538 30.69 -25.43 -3.03
CA GLU A 538 30.86 -24.86 -1.69
C GLU A 538 29.52 -24.82 -0.93
N LEU A 539 28.42 -24.44 -1.60
CA LEU A 539 27.09 -24.42 -1.03
C LEU A 539 26.55 -25.83 -0.72
N ILE A 540 26.80 -26.79 -1.61
CA ILE A 540 26.44 -28.20 -1.43
C ILE A 540 27.21 -28.81 -0.25
N ASP A 541 28.49 -28.50 -0.12
CA ASP A 541 29.31 -28.96 1.01
C ASP A 541 28.86 -28.37 2.35
N TYR A 542 28.28 -27.17 2.33
CA TYR A 542 27.65 -26.57 3.50
C TYR A 542 26.33 -27.29 3.88
N TYR A 543 25.48 -27.64 2.89
CA TYR A 543 24.17 -28.27 3.07
C TYR A 543 24.16 -29.77 2.75
N LYS A 544 25.05 -30.56 3.36
CA LYS A 544 25.23 -32.02 3.10
C LYS A 544 23.98 -32.86 3.40
N ASP A 545 23.08 -32.35 4.25
CA ASP A 545 21.86 -33.03 4.70
C ASP A 545 20.62 -32.75 3.81
N ARG A 546 20.76 -31.95 2.74
CA ARG A 546 19.67 -31.56 1.87
C ARG A 546 19.66 -32.30 0.54
N ARG A 547 18.45 -32.60 0.05
CA ARG A 547 18.28 -33.07 -1.32
C ARG A 547 18.46 -31.90 -2.27
N LEU A 548 19.18 -32.10 -3.34
CA LEU A 548 19.58 -31.06 -4.28
C LEU A 548 18.65 -31.05 -5.48
N TRP A 549 18.16 -29.88 -5.83
CA TRP A 549 17.27 -29.64 -6.96
C TRP A 549 17.80 -28.52 -7.84
N LEU A 550 17.72 -28.70 -9.16
CA LEU A 550 17.84 -27.63 -10.14
C LEU A 550 16.45 -27.16 -10.51
N VAL A 551 16.22 -25.87 -10.34
CA VAL A 551 14.96 -25.21 -10.69
C VAL A 551 15.24 -24.21 -11.82
N GLU A 552 14.55 -24.38 -12.94
CA GLU A 552 14.65 -23.51 -14.12
C GLU A 552 13.28 -22.85 -14.37
N PRO A 553 13.06 -21.65 -13.80
CA PRO A 553 11.75 -20.98 -13.80
C PRO A 553 11.27 -20.56 -15.19
N ASP A 554 12.22 -20.29 -16.08
CA ASP A 554 11.93 -19.74 -17.42
C ASP A 554 11.49 -20.81 -18.43
N GLU A 555 11.62 -22.08 -18.05
CA GLU A 555 11.06 -23.19 -18.83
C GLU A 555 9.53 -23.25 -18.68
N LYS A 556 8.83 -23.60 -19.74
CA LYS A 556 7.35 -23.72 -19.74
C LYS A 556 6.93 -25.14 -20.10
N PRO A 557 6.48 -25.98 -19.16
CA PRO A 557 6.31 -25.70 -17.70
C PRO A 557 7.65 -25.56 -16.98
N VAL A 558 7.63 -24.91 -15.80
CA VAL A 558 8.81 -24.80 -14.94
C VAL A 558 9.47 -26.17 -14.73
N ARG A 559 10.76 -26.26 -14.96
CA ARG A 559 11.51 -27.51 -14.85
C ARG A 559 12.14 -27.63 -13.48
N VAL A 560 11.87 -28.75 -12.81
CA VAL A 560 12.47 -29.12 -11.52
C VAL A 560 13.06 -30.52 -11.67
N THR A 561 14.38 -30.62 -11.55
CA THR A 561 15.11 -31.88 -11.71
C THR A 561 16.10 -32.06 -10.54
N PRO A 562 16.49 -33.30 -10.19
CA PRO A 562 17.63 -33.51 -9.29
C PRO A 562 18.87 -32.79 -9.83
N TYR A 563 19.54 -32.03 -8.94
CA TYR A 563 20.76 -31.34 -9.33
C TYR A 563 21.89 -32.35 -9.52
N ALA A 564 22.45 -32.40 -10.72
CA ALA A 564 23.69 -33.15 -11.03
C ALA A 564 24.80 -32.11 -11.24
N PRO A 565 25.92 -32.15 -10.48
CA PRO A 565 27.06 -31.29 -10.78
C PRO A 565 27.55 -31.57 -12.20
N ASP A 566 27.66 -30.54 -13.03
CA ASP A 566 28.25 -30.68 -14.36
C ASP A 566 29.74 -31.09 -14.23
N VAL A 567 30.01 -32.36 -14.41
CA VAL A 567 31.38 -32.92 -14.41
C VAL A 567 32.16 -32.49 -15.67
N SER A 568 31.47 -31.85 -16.65
CA SER A 568 32.05 -31.59 -17.97
C SER A 568 32.87 -30.31 -18.12
N SER A 569 33.03 -29.48 -17.08
CA SER A 569 33.76 -28.20 -17.17
C SER A 569 35.14 -28.21 -16.45
N ALA A 570 35.62 -29.35 -15.96
CA ALA A 570 37.03 -29.52 -15.56
C ALA A 570 37.87 -29.74 -16.84
N GLY A 571 38.16 -28.64 -17.54
CA GLY A 571 39.23 -28.68 -18.55
C GLY A 571 40.56 -29.08 -17.89
N PRO A 572 41.46 -29.75 -18.61
CA PRO A 572 42.72 -30.19 -18.05
C PRO A 572 43.59 -29.00 -17.64
N VAL A 573 44.22 -29.11 -16.50
CA VAL A 573 45.24 -28.23 -15.90
C VAL A 573 46.38 -27.94 -16.85
#